data_509b9f4466e4cafaa178f86a22033163
#
_entry.id   509b9f4466e4cafaa178f86a22033163
#
_cell.length_a   1.000
_cell.length_b   1.000
_cell.length_c   1.000
_cell.angle_alpha   90.00
_cell.angle_beta   90.00
_cell.angle_gamma   90.00
#
_symmetry.space_group_name_H-M   'P 1'
#
loop_
_entity.id
_entity.type
_entity.pdbx_description
1 polymer ?
#
loop_
_entity_poly.entity_id
_entity_poly.type
_entity_poly.pdbx_seq_one_letter_code
_entity_poly.pdbx_strand_id
1 'polypeptide(L)'
;MDVRITLSGLWVALMLTYLLGDVLRIFAGDFKAGEIGGMKVTQVMWIGIAMLMLIPIVMVVLSLTLPYPAIRWVSIVAAIFLFAFNLLGLPTYPSAYDKFLIAVGLVFNVLTVWYAWKWTGGNL
;
A
#
# COMPACT_ATOMS: atom_id res chain seq x y z
N MET A 1 11.89 -3.57 -19.39
CA MET A 1 11.65 -4.35 -18.17
C MET A 1 10.27 -4.96 -18.21
N ASP A 2 10.16 -6.18 -17.76
CA ASP A 2 8.89 -6.89 -17.70
C ASP A 2 7.90 -6.16 -16.77
N VAL A 3 6.67 -5.95 -17.24
CA VAL A 3 5.65 -5.26 -16.45
C VAL A 3 5.34 -5.98 -15.15
N ARG A 4 5.38 -7.32 -15.14
CA ARG A 4 5.15 -8.10 -13.92
C ARG A 4 6.18 -7.77 -12.85
N ILE A 5 7.44 -7.68 -13.23
CA ILE A 5 8.54 -7.32 -12.32
C ILE A 5 8.37 -5.88 -11.86
N THR A 6 8.02 -4.97 -12.76
CA THR A 6 7.79 -3.57 -12.41
C THR A 6 6.65 -3.43 -11.41
N LEU A 7 5.51 -4.09 -11.65
CA LEU A 7 4.37 -4.05 -10.72
C LEU A 7 4.73 -4.66 -9.38
N SER A 8 5.40 -5.82 -9.37
CA SER A 8 5.83 -6.45 -8.13
C SER A 8 6.76 -5.53 -7.33
N GLY A 9 7.71 -4.89 -8.02
CA GLY A 9 8.62 -3.92 -7.39
C GLY A 9 7.89 -2.72 -6.79
N LEU A 10 6.87 -2.21 -7.49
CA LEU A 10 6.06 -1.10 -6.97
C LEU A 10 5.30 -1.50 -5.72
N TRP A 11 4.74 -2.71 -5.69
CA TRP A 11 4.06 -3.22 -4.49
C TRP A 11 5.02 -3.41 -3.32
N VAL A 12 6.25 -3.88 -3.59
CA VAL A 12 7.29 -3.98 -2.56
C VAL A 12 7.63 -2.57 -2.02
N ALA A 13 7.82 -1.60 -2.90
CA ALA A 13 8.14 -0.23 -2.51
C ALA A 13 7.04 0.37 -1.65
N LEU A 14 5.79 0.15 -2.04
CA LEU A 14 4.63 0.62 -1.28
C LEU A 14 4.58 0.00 0.11
N MET A 15 4.78 -1.33 0.20
CA MET A 15 4.79 -2.04 1.46
C MET A 15 5.90 -1.54 2.38
N LEU A 16 7.09 -1.36 1.84
CA LEU A 16 8.23 -0.84 2.62
C LEU A 16 7.95 0.59 3.10
N THR A 17 7.29 1.40 2.30
CA THR A 17 6.90 2.76 2.69
C THR A 17 5.94 2.73 3.88
N TYR A 18 4.94 1.85 3.85
CA TYR A 18 4.01 1.69 4.96
C TYR A 18 4.72 1.22 6.23
N LEU A 19 5.59 0.22 6.09
CA LEU A 19 6.35 -0.30 7.23
C LEU A 19 7.28 0.76 7.80
N LEU A 20 7.94 1.52 6.95
CA LEU A 20 8.81 2.63 7.38
C LEU A 20 8.02 3.65 8.19
N GLY A 21 6.82 4.00 7.75
CA GLY A 21 5.95 4.92 8.49
C GLY A 21 5.61 4.42 9.87
N ASP A 22 5.28 3.12 9.99
CA ASP A 22 4.97 2.51 11.29
C ASP A 22 6.19 2.52 12.22
N VAL A 23 7.36 2.19 11.69
CA VAL A 23 8.60 2.18 12.48
C VAL A 23 8.95 3.60 12.95
N LEU A 24 8.84 4.59 12.08
CA LEU A 24 9.13 5.98 12.43
C LEU A 24 8.17 6.52 13.49
N ARG A 25 6.90 6.13 13.44
CA ARG A 25 5.93 6.52 14.47
C ARG A 25 6.33 5.99 15.84
N ILE A 26 6.83 4.77 15.91
CA ILE A 26 7.32 4.19 17.16
C ILE A 26 8.52 4.99 17.67
N PHE A 27 9.50 5.25 16.80
CA PHE A 27 10.69 6.01 17.21
C PHE A 27 10.40 7.46 17.57
N ALA A 28 9.43 8.07 16.92
CA ALA A 28 9.05 9.46 17.18
C ALA A 28 8.20 9.61 18.44
N GLY A 29 7.76 8.51 19.05
CA GLY A 29 6.92 8.57 20.24
C GLY A 29 5.45 8.88 19.96
N ASP A 30 5.03 8.80 18.72
CA ASP A 30 3.64 9.07 18.31
C ASP A 30 2.75 7.83 18.42
N PHE A 31 3.30 6.73 18.88
CA PHE A 31 2.59 5.46 18.98
C PHE A 31 2.42 5.06 20.43
N LYS A 32 1.19 4.69 20.80
CA LYS A 32 0.88 4.06 22.10
C LYS A 32 0.46 2.64 21.86
N ALA A 33 1.07 1.69 22.57
CA ALA A 33 0.76 0.27 22.43
C ALA A 33 -0.72 0.01 22.70
N GLY A 34 -1.37 -0.71 21.77
CA GLY A 34 -2.78 -1.07 21.90
C GLY A 34 -3.78 0.02 21.55
N GLU A 35 -3.31 1.21 21.14
CA GLU A 35 -4.20 2.32 20.80
C GLU A 35 -3.87 2.88 19.42
N ILE A 36 -4.89 3.36 18.73
CA ILE A 36 -4.76 4.13 17.48
C ILE A 36 -5.61 5.37 17.61
N GLY A 37 -4.98 6.55 17.47
CA GLY A 37 -5.69 7.82 17.59
C GLY A 37 -6.37 8.04 18.93
N GLY A 38 -5.80 7.51 20.00
CA GLY A 38 -6.38 7.59 21.33
C GLY A 38 -7.47 6.57 21.63
N MET A 39 -7.80 5.71 20.67
CA MET A 39 -8.80 4.65 20.84
C MET A 39 -8.15 3.30 21.07
N LYS A 40 -8.70 2.55 22.01
CA LYS A 40 -8.24 1.20 22.28
C LYS A 40 -8.65 0.28 21.14
N VAL A 41 -7.69 -0.45 20.57
CA VAL A 41 -7.93 -1.32 19.42
C VAL A 41 -8.28 -2.72 19.90
N THR A 42 -9.43 -3.24 19.43
CA THR A 42 -9.87 -4.60 19.74
C THR A 42 -9.14 -5.62 18.87
N GLN A 43 -9.22 -6.91 19.24
CA GLN A 43 -8.63 -7.96 18.41
C GLN A 43 -9.20 -8.00 16.99
N VAL A 44 -10.51 -7.77 16.84
CA VAL A 44 -11.13 -7.72 15.52
C VAL A 44 -10.56 -6.60 14.68
N MET A 45 -10.31 -5.44 15.28
CA MET A 45 -9.68 -4.32 14.60
C MET A 45 -8.25 -4.65 14.19
N TRP A 46 -7.49 -5.34 15.06
CA TRP A 46 -6.13 -5.76 14.71
C TRP A 46 -6.11 -6.73 13.53
N ILE A 47 -7.06 -7.66 13.46
CA ILE A 47 -7.19 -8.57 12.32
C ILE A 47 -7.50 -7.79 11.05
N GLY A 48 -8.40 -6.81 11.12
CA GLY A 48 -8.73 -5.95 9.99
C GLY A 48 -7.54 -5.18 9.47
N ILE A 49 -6.73 -4.62 10.39
CA ILE A 49 -5.50 -3.91 10.03
C ILE A 49 -4.51 -4.86 9.36
N ALA A 50 -4.35 -6.07 9.91
CA ALA A 50 -3.45 -7.07 9.34
C ALA A 50 -3.87 -7.45 7.92
N MET A 51 -5.17 -7.65 7.69
CA MET A 51 -5.69 -7.97 6.36
C MET A 51 -5.44 -6.84 5.39
N LEU A 52 -5.67 -5.59 5.82
CA LEU A 52 -5.42 -4.43 4.99
C LEU A 52 -3.93 -4.33 4.61
N MET A 53 -3.04 -4.53 5.57
CA MET A 53 -1.60 -4.44 5.33
C MET A 53 -1.07 -5.62 4.52
N LEU A 54 -1.80 -6.73 4.47
CA LEU A 54 -1.43 -7.86 3.61
C LEU A 54 -1.68 -7.59 2.14
N ILE A 55 -2.54 -6.65 1.78
CA ILE A 55 -2.87 -6.39 0.38
C ILE A 55 -1.62 -6.14 -0.47
N PRO A 56 -0.70 -5.23 -0.11
CA PRO A 56 0.50 -5.04 -0.91
C PRO A 56 1.39 -6.28 -0.96
N ILE A 57 1.48 -7.01 0.14
CA ILE A 57 2.31 -8.22 0.22
C ILE A 57 1.78 -9.28 -0.74
N VAL A 58 0.46 -9.53 -0.70
CA VAL A 58 -0.17 -10.49 -1.59
C VAL A 58 -0.01 -10.05 -3.05
N MET A 59 -0.12 -8.75 -3.31
CA MET A 59 0.05 -8.23 -4.66
C MET A 59 1.44 -8.44 -5.23
N VAL A 60 2.48 -8.49 -4.40
CA VAL A 60 3.83 -8.84 -4.86
C VAL A 60 3.83 -10.21 -5.51
N VAL A 61 3.23 -11.19 -4.82
CA VAL A 61 3.16 -12.56 -5.32
C VAL A 61 2.23 -12.67 -6.53
N LEU A 62 1.05 -12.06 -6.45
CA LEU A 62 0.08 -12.11 -7.53
C LEU A 62 0.59 -11.44 -8.82
N SER A 63 1.41 -10.40 -8.69
CA SER A 63 2.00 -9.74 -9.85
C SER A 63 2.91 -10.66 -10.65
N LEU A 64 3.48 -11.67 -10.00
CA LEU A 64 4.36 -12.63 -10.63
C LEU A 64 3.67 -13.91 -11.05
N THR A 65 2.47 -14.20 -10.52
CA THR A 65 1.83 -15.52 -10.70
C THR A 65 0.48 -15.48 -11.40
N LEU A 66 -0.31 -14.40 -11.23
CA LEU A 66 -1.61 -14.33 -11.87
C LEU A 66 -1.50 -14.13 -13.38
N PRO A 67 -2.36 -14.80 -14.16
CA PRO A 67 -2.36 -14.60 -15.61
C PRO A 67 -2.94 -13.24 -15.99
N TYR A 68 -2.50 -12.71 -17.12
CA TYR A 68 -3.12 -11.57 -17.76
C TYR A 68 -4.44 -12.04 -18.40
N PRO A 69 -5.53 -11.26 -18.37
CA PRO A 69 -5.63 -9.87 -17.88
C PRO A 69 -6.03 -9.74 -16.42
N ALA A 70 -6.16 -10.85 -15.67
CA ALA A 70 -6.61 -10.81 -14.28
C ALA A 70 -5.70 -9.92 -13.43
N ILE A 71 -4.39 -10.09 -13.53
CA ILE A 71 -3.45 -9.31 -12.71
C ILE A 71 -3.54 -7.81 -13.01
N ARG A 72 -3.78 -7.44 -14.26
CA ARG A 72 -3.93 -6.03 -14.64
C ARG A 72 -5.06 -5.38 -13.86
N TRP A 73 -6.24 -6.00 -13.88
CA TRP A 73 -7.41 -5.43 -13.21
C TRP A 73 -7.33 -5.52 -11.71
N VAL A 74 -6.80 -6.61 -11.18
CA VAL A 74 -6.60 -6.75 -9.73
C VAL A 74 -5.64 -5.68 -9.22
N SER A 75 -4.55 -5.42 -9.94
CA SER A 75 -3.60 -4.37 -9.55
C SER A 75 -4.23 -2.98 -9.58
N ILE A 76 -5.02 -2.68 -10.62
CA ILE A 76 -5.69 -1.38 -10.72
C ILE A 76 -6.68 -1.20 -9.56
N VAL A 77 -7.52 -2.19 -9.31
CA VAL A 77 -8.53 -2.10 -8.25
C VAL A 77 -7.86 -1.97 -6.87
N ALA A 78 -6.85 -2.80 -6.59
CA ALA A 78 -6.15 -2.74 -5.31
C ALA A 78 -5.44 -1.39 -5.12
N ALA A 79 -4.78 -0.88 -6.15
CA ALA A 79 -4.09 0.40 -6.07
C ALA A 79 -5.05 1.57 -5.87
N ILE A 80 -6.19 1.57 -6.56
CA ILE A 80 -7.21 2.61 -6.40
C ILE A 80 -7.80 2.56 -4.99
N PHE A 81 -8.09 1.36 -4.48
CA PHE A 81 -8.60 1.21 -3.13
C PHE A 81 -7.63 1.78 -2.10
N LEU A 82 -6.35 1.42 -2.18
CA LEU A 82 -5.34 1.90 -1.25
C LEU A 82 -5.08 3.39 -1.41
N PHE A 83 -5.12 3.90 -2.64
CA PHE A 83 -4.99 5.33 -2.90
C PHE A 83 -6.09 6.10 -2.18
N ALA A 84 -7.35 5.69 -2.36
CA ALA A 84 -8.48 6.35 -1.73
C ALA A 84 -8.39 6.26 -0.20
N PHE A 85 -8.05 5.09 0.33
CA PHE A 85 -7.92 4.87 1.76
C PHE A 85 -6.85 5.79 2.36
N ASN A 86 -5.68 5.86 1.74
CA ASN A 86 -4.58 6.69 2.25
C ASN A 86 -4.85 8.18 2.06
N LEU A 87 -5.49 8.56 0.95
CA LEU A 87 -5.83 9.96 0.70
C LEU A 87 -6.81 10.48 1.75
N LEU A 88 -7.81 9.67 2.10
CA LEU A 88 -8.77 10.05 3.14
C LEU A 88 -8.12 10.13 4.51
N GLY A 89 -7.10 9.30 4.77
CA GLY A 89 -6.37 9.32 6.04
C GLY A 89 -5.34 10.42 6.15
N LEU A 90 -4.89 10.99 5.05
CA LEU A 90 -3.79 11.96 5.04
C LEU A 90 -4.00 13.15 5.99
N PRO A 91 -5.17 13.81 6.01
CA PRO A 91 -5.37 14.96 6.90
C PRO A 91 -5.42 14.61 8.38
N THR A 92 -5.59 13.33 8.73
CA THR A 92 -5.72 12.91 10.12
C THR A 92 -4.38 12.73 10.83
N TYR A 93 -3.29 12.68 10.08
CA TYR A 93 -1.96 12.49 10.65
C TYR A 93 -1.36 13.85 11.07
N PRO A 94 -0.91 13.98 12.33
CA PRO A 94 -0.43 15.26 12.82
C PRO A 94 0.99 15.59 12.41
N SER A 95 1.81 14.57 12.10
CA SER A 95 3.24 14.78 11.87
C SER A 95 3.58 14.91 10.40
N ALA A 96 4.54 15.79 10.09
CA ALA A 96 4.95 16.05 8.72
C ALA A 96 5.58 14.82 8.05
N TYR A 97 6.33 14.00 8.81
CA TYR A 97 6.94 12.81 8.23
C TYR A 97 5.90 11.78 7.80
N ASP A 98 4.81 11.63 8.57
CA ASP A 98 3.70 10.75 8.20
C ASP A 98 3.04 11.21 6.90
N LYS A 99 2.74 12.50 6.81
CA LYS A 99 2.14 13.07 5.61
C LYS A 99 3.04 12.91 4.40
N PHE A 100 4.34 13.09 4.59
CA PHE A 100 5.32 12.90 3.52
C PHE A 100 5.32 11.46 3.02
N LEU A 101 5.37 10.48 3.93
CA LEU A 101 5.39 9.07 3.56
C LEU A 101 4.08 8.63 2.90
N ILE A 102 2.95 9.15 3.37
CA ILE A 102 1.67 8.86 2.71
C ILE A 102 1.65 9.43 1.30
N ALA A 103 2.18 10.63 1.10
CA ALA A 103 2.28 11.22 -0.23
C ALA A 103 3.14 10.36 -1.16
N VAL A 104 4.27 9.85 -0.67
CA VAL A 104 5.12 8.92 -1.43
C VAL A 104 4.34 7.65 -1.79
N GLY A 105 3.58 7.11 -0.84
CA GLY A 105 2.74 5.94 -1.10
C GLY A 105 1.68 6.21 -2.17
N LEU A 106 1.08 7.39 -2.16
CA LEU A 106 0.11 7.78 -3.19
C LEU A 106 0.76 7.83 -4.58
N VAL A 107 2.00 8.30 -4.67
CA VAL A 107 2.75 8.29 -5.93
C VAL A 107 2.97 6.85 -6.42
N PHE A 108 3.35 5.94 -5.54
CA PHE A 108 3.51 4.53 -5.92
C PHE A 108 2.20 3.92 -6.38
N ASN A 109 1.07 4.27 -5.76
CA ASN A 109 -0.24 3.81 -6.20
C ASN A 109 -0.56 4.31 -7.62
N VAL A 110 -0.29 5.57 -7.89
CA VAL A 110 -0.51 6.16 -9.22
C VAL A 110 0.35 5.45 -10.26
N LEU A 111 1.63 5.21 -9.95
CA LEU A 111 2.52 4.51 -10.86
C LEU A 111 2.05 3.09 -11.14
N THR A 112 1.55 2.40 -10.11
CA THR A 112 1.01 1.05 -10.27
C THR A 112 -0.17 1.04 -11.23
N VAL A 113 -1.11 1.96 -11.06
CA VAL A 113 -2.26 2.09 -11.96
C VAL A 113 -1.80 2.40 -13.38
N TRP A 114 -0.85 3.31 -13.52
CA TRP A 114 -0.38 3.74 -14.83
C TRP A 114 0.30 2.59 -15.59
N TYR A 115 1.22 1.86 -14.94
CA TYR A 115 1.87 0.72 -15.58
C TYR A 115 0.88 -0.40 -15.90
N ALA A 116 -0.05 -0.69 -14.99
CA ALA A 116 -1.07 -1.71 -15.23
C ALA A 116 -2.01 -1.32 -16.36
N TRP A 117 -2.39 -0.05 -16.44
CA TRP A 117 -3.28 0.44 -17.49
C TRP A 117 -2.63 0.33 -18.86
N LYS A 118 -1.35 0.67 -18.96
CA LYS A 118 -0.61 0.61 -20.21
C LYS A 118 -0.24 -0.81 -20.64
N TRP A 119 -0.39 -1.76 -19.77
CA TRP A 119 0.00 -3.14 -20.05
C TRP A 119 -0.96 -3.77 -21.05
N THR A 120 -0.40 -4.25 -22.15
CA THR A 120 -1.18 -4.88 -23.22
C THR A 120 -1.10 -6.41 -23.22
N GLY A 121 -0.38 -6.98 -22.25
CA GLY A 121 -0.29 -8.42 -22.08
C GLY A 121 0.77 -9.11 -22.90
N GLY A 122 1.43 -8.41 -23.80
CA GLY A 122 2.35 -9.02 -24.75
C GLY A 122 3.84 -8.83 -24.49
N ASN A 123 4.21 -8.14 -23.45
CA ASN A 123 5.58 -7.69 -23.27
C ASN A 123 6.34 -8.45 -22.19
N LEU A 124 6.05 -9.69 -22.04
CA LEU A 124 6.73 -10.51 -21.03
C LEU A 124 8.00 -11.17 -21.53
#